data_a054bd15605e057363307eafa6b925a5
#
_entry.id   a054bd15605e057363307eafa6b925a5
#
_cell.length_a   1.000
_cell.length_b   1.000
_cell.length_c   1.000
_cell.angle_alpha   90.00
_cell.angle_beta   90.00
_cell.angle_gamma   90.00
#
_symmetry.space_group_name_H-M   'P 1'
#
loop_
_entity.id
_entity.type
_entity.pdbx_description
1 polymer ?
#
loop_
_entity_poly.entity_id
_entity_poly.type
_entity_poly.pdbx_seq_one_letter_code
_entity_poly.pdbx_strand_id
1 'polypeptide(L)'
;MKKLILLSLMAVLCLMTASAQKTVVSQSKQNVYDMVEQMPEFPGGMPAMIDFLQANLKYPEDAIKQNVGGRVLVMFVVEPDGSLSNVGVARKVFPSLDAEAIRVVKTMPKWKPGKEKGKPVRVNFTLPIVFSYK
;
A
#
# COMPACT_ATOMS: atom_id res chain seq x y z
N MET A 1 32.16 17.50 -47.86
CA MET A 1 32.31 18.12 -46.58
C MET A 1 30.99 18.29 -45.86
N LYS A 2 29.99 18.79 -46.54
CA LYS A 2 28.69 18.98 -45.89
C LYS A 2 28.04 17.69 -45.48
N LYS A 3 28.29 16.62 -46.17
CA LYS A 3 27.70 15.32 -45.84
C LYS A 3 28.18 14.75 -44.54
N LEU A 4 29.40 15.03 -44.19
CA LEU A 4 29.97 14.51 -42.94
C LEU A 4 29.30 15.10 -41.73
N ILE A 5 28.90 16.36 -41.80
CA ILE A 5 28.23 17.00 -40.69
C ILE A 5 26.87 16.39 -40.40
N LEU A 6 26.16 16.02 -41.47
CA LEU A 6 24.83 15.42 -41.31
C LEU A 6 24.89 14.07 -40.59
N LEU A 7 25.91 13.29 -40.88
CA LEU A 7 26.06 11.98 -40.26
C LEU A 7 26.27 12.08 -38.77
N SER A 8 27.05 13.07 -38.35
CA SER A 8 27.30 13.21 -36.90
C SER A 8 26.06 13.61 -36.15
N LEU A 9 25.18 14.37 -36.72
CA LEU A 9 23.93 14.75 -36.09
C LEU A 9 23.02 13.57 -35.82
N MET A 10 22.96 12.68 -36.78
CA MET A 10 22.10 11.50 -36.61
C MET A 10 22.57 10.58 -35.53
N ALA A 11 23.85 10.45 -35.36
CA ALA A 11 24.39 9.62 -34.28
C ALA A 11 23.99 10.12 -32.90
N VAL A 12 23.97 11.43 -32.74
CA VAL A 12 23.61 12.02 -31.45
C VAL A 12 22.16 11.73 -31.09
N LEU A 13 21.30 11.80 -32.09
CA LEU A 13 19.87 11.53 -31.83
C LEU A 13 19.61 10.10 -31.40
N CYS A 14 20.31 9.16 -31.96
CA CYS A 14 20.13 7.77 -31.58
C CYS A 14 20.49 7.53 -30.12
N LEU A 15 21.54 8.15 -29.66
CA LEU A 15 21.97 7.98 -28.28
C LEU A 15 20.93 8.47 -27.29
N MET A 16 20.31 9.59 -27.56
CA MET A 16 19.32 10.16 -26.66
C MET A 16 18.09 9.26 -26.55
N THR A 17 17.68 8.70 -27.65
CA THR A 17 16.51 7.83 -27.65
C THR A 17 16.73 6.60 -26.79
N ALA A 18 17.89 6.02 -26.88
CA ALA A 18 18.19 4.81 -26.11
C ALA A 18 18.17 5.08 -24.61
N SER A 19 18.68 6.22 -24.19
CA SER A 19 18.66 6.57 -22.76
C SER A 19 17.28 6.66 -22.19
N ALA A 20 16.38 7.28 -22.91
CA ALA A 20 15.02 7.46 -22.44
C ALA A 20 14.31 6.14 -22.21
N GLN A 21 14.54 5.18 -23.07
CA GLN A 21 13.88 3.89 -22.95
C GLN A 21 14.29 3.11 -21.71
N LYS A 22 15.54 3.20 -21.33
CA LYS A 22 16.02 2.50 -20.15
C LYS A 22 15.35 2.98 -18.89
N THR A 23 15.11 4.26 -18.79
CA THR A 23 14.47 4.83 -17.61
C THR A 23 13.06 4.29 -17.42
N VAL A 24 12.32 4.16 -18.51
CA VAL A 24 10.95 3.68 -18.42
C VAL A 24 10.88 2.23 -17.96
N VAL A 25 11.74 1.39 -18.47
CA VAL A 25 11.72 -0.03 -18.14
C VAL A 25 11.97 -0.29 -16.65
N SER A 26 12.87 0.47 -16.04
CA SER A 26 13.21 0.21 -14.64
C SER A 26 12.05 0.47 -13.70
N GLN A 27 11.10 1.31 -14.05
CA GLN A 27 9.98 1.60 -13.18
C GLN A 27 8.90 0.53 -13.18
N SER A 28 8.84 -0.27 -14.21
CA SER A 28 7.80 -1.29 -14.31
C SER A 28 7.94 -2.39 -13.27
N LYS A 29 9.07 -2.47 -12.58
CA LYS A 29 9.29 -3.49 -11.56
C LYS A 29 8.56 -3.18 -10.26
N GLN A 30 8.01 -1.98 -10.12
CA GLN A 30 7.38 -1.54 -8.87
C GLN A 30 5.87 -1.74 -8.87
N ASN A 31 5.36 -2.58 -9.72
CA ASN A 31 3.92 -2.77 -9.85
C ASN A 31 3.29 -3.27 -8.56
N VAL A 32 2.14 -2.68 -8.22
CA VAL A 32 1.33 -3.08 -7.08
C VAL A 32 0.00 -3.57 -7.62
N TYR A 33 -0.42 -4.73 -7.15
CA TYR A 33 -1.65 -5.36 -7.62
C TYR A 33 -2.83 -4.98 -6.73
N ASP A 34 -4.00 -4.85 -7.31
CA ASP A 34 -5.23 -4.67 -6.53
C ASP A 34 -5.93 -6.00 -6.29
N MET A 35 -5.79 -6.91 -7.21
CA MET A 35 -6.39 -8.24 -7.10
C MET A 35 -5.38 -9.26 -7.59
N VAL A 36 -5.25 -10.35 -6.84
CA VAL A 36 -4.34 -11.43 -7.19
C VAL A 36 -5.05 -12.76 -6.93
N GLU A 37 -4.45 -13.84 -7.42
CA GLU A 37 -5.02 -15.17 -7.25
C GLU A 37 -5.18 -15.55 -5.80
N GLN A 38 -4.20 -15.21 -4.98
CA GLN A 38 -4.23 -15.48 -3.56
C GLN A 38 -4.07 -14.16 -2.84
N MET A 39 -5.15 -13.64 -2.24
CA MET A 39 -5.11 -12.35 -1.56
C MET A 39 -4.31 -12.43 -0.27
N PRO A 40 -3.68 -11.31 0.15
CA PRO A 40 -2.97 -11.29 1.42
C PRO A 40 -3.91 -11.56 2.59
N GLU A 41 -3.35 -12.06 3.67
CA GLU A 41 -4.15 -12.47 4.82
C GLU A 41 -3.39 -12.20 6.11
N PHE A 42 -4.12 -11.71 7.12
CA PHE A 42 -3.56 -11.54 8.46
C PHE A 42 -3.17 -12.92 8.99
N PRO A 43 -2.05 -13.04 9.73
CA PRO A 43 -1.66 -14.36 10.25
C PRO A 43 -2.75 -14.91 11.17
N GLY A 44 -3.23 -16.10 10.84
CA GLY A 44 -4.34 -16.71 11.55
C GLY A 44 -5.70 -16.37 10.99
N GLY A 45 -5.77 -15.52 9.97
CA GLY A 45 -7.02 -15.19 9.29
C GLY A 45 -7.83 -14.12 9.99
N MET A 46 -9.07 -13.93 9.55
CA MET A 46 -9.96 -12.90 10.09
C MET A 46 -10.21 -13.02 11.60
N PRO A 47 -10.43 -14.21 12.14
CA PRO A 47 -10.64 -14.29 13.60
C PRO A 47 -9.47 -13.76 14.40
N ALA A 48 -8.24 -14.06 13.97
CA ALA A 48 -7.05 -13.57 14.66
C ALA A 48 -6.93 -12.06 14.51
N MET A 49 -7.30 -11.52 13.35
CA MET A 49 -7.25 -10.07 13.14
C MET A 49 -8.25 -9.36 14.05
N ILE A 50 -9.44 -9.89 14.18
CA ILE A 50 -10.44 -9.30 15.07
C ILE A 50 -9.93 -9.30 16.50
N ASP A 51 -9.34 -10.41 16.95
CA ASP A 51 -8.77 -10.49 18.29
C ASP A 51 -7.66 -9.47 18.47
N PHE A 52 -6.80 -9.32 17.47
CA PHE A 52 -5.72 -8.33 17.54
C PHE A 52 -6.27 -6.93 17.69
N LEU A 53 -7.28 -6.59 16.90
CA LEU A 53 -7.87 -5.25 16.96
C LEU A 53 -8.55 -5.00 18.31
N GLN A 54 -9.28 -5.98 18.82
CA GLN A 54 -9.92 -5.82 20.12
C GLN A 54 -8.91 -5.61 21.23
N ALA A 55 -7.75 -6.25 21.12
CA ALA A 55 -6.73 -6.13 22.17
C ALA A 55 -5.94 -4.84 22.07
N ASN A 56 -5.78 -4.28 20.87
CA ASN A 56 -4.84 -3.19 20.65
C ASN A 56 -5.45 -1.87 20.23
N LEU A 57 -6.68 -1.88 19.74
CA LEU A 57 -7.33 -0.66 19.27
C LEU A 57 -7.82 0.14 20.46
N LYS A 58 -7.43 1.42 20.52
CA LYS A 58 -7.84 2.30 21.62
C LYS A 58 -8.78 3.37 21.10
N TYR A 59 -9.88 3.54 21.79
CA TYR A 59 -10.84 4.57 21.41
C TYR A 59 -10.33 5.91 21.94
N PRO A 60 -10.08 6.89 21.05
CA PRO A 60 -9.59 8.20 21.52
C PRO A 60 -10.61 8.92 22.38
N GLU A 61 -10.12 9.58 23.43
CA GLU A 61 -10.99 10.23 24.41
C GLU A 61 -11.83 11.34 23.80
N ASP A 62 -11.26 12.13 22.91
CA ASP A 62 -12.01 13.24 22.32
C ASP A 62 -13.17 12.73 21.46
N ALA A 63 -12.99 11.60 20.82
CA ALA A 63 -14.06 11.00 20.04
C ALA A 63 -15.15 10.45 20.95
N ILE A 64 -14.77 9.87 22.09
CA ILE A 64 -15.76 9.39 23.05
C ILE A 64 -16.58 10.56 23.58
N LYS A 65 -15.92 11.66 23.94
CA LYS A 65 -16.60 12.82 24.49
C LYS A 65 -17.59 13.44 23.52
N GLN A 66 -17.29 13.37 22.25
CA GLN A 66 -18.14 13.94 21.22
C GLN A 66 -19.10 12.93 20.60
N ASN A 67 -19.09 11.71 21.11
CA ASN A 67 -19.95 10.64 20.60
C ASN A 67 -19.74 10.39 19.14
N VAL A 68 -18.48 10.36 18.72
CA VAL A 68 -18.11 10.15 17.31
C VAL A 68 -17.59 8.73 17.14
N GLY A 69 -18.17 8.03 16.18
CA GLY A 69 -17.69 6.72 15.79
C GLY A 69 -17.78 6.60 14.28
N GLY A 70 -17.41 5.45 13.77
CA GLY A 70 -17.51 5.23 12.35
C GLY A 70 -16.47 4.26 11.85
N ARG A 71 -16.40 4.14 10.54
CA ARG A 71 -15.54 3.20 9.87
C ARG A 71 -14.44 3.95 9.12
N VAL A 72 -13.22 3.80 9.57
CA VAL A 72 -12.05 4.38 8.90
C VAL A 72 -11.52 3.34 7.94
N LEU A 73 -11.41 3.70 6.66
CA LEU A 73 -10.82 2.80 5.67
C LEU A 73 -9.32 3.08 5.58
N VAL A 74 -8.53 2.11 5.99
CA VAL A 74 -7.07 2.22 5.96
C VAL A 74 -6.56 1.44 4.76
N MET A 75 -5.74 2.08 3.96
CA MET A 75 -5.13 1.46 2.79
C MET A 75 -3.66 1.24 3.02
N PHE A 76 -3.15 0.11 2.57
CA PHE A 76 -1.72 -0.18 2.69
C PHE A 76 -1.32 -1.20 1.64
N VAL A 77 -0.01 -1.36 1.48
CA VAL A 77 0.53 -2.38 0.58
C VAL A 77 1.07 -3.50 1.44
N VAL A 78 0.65 -4.74 1.14
CA VAL A 78 1.25 -5.90 1.74
C VAL A 78 2.42 -6.31 0.84
N GLU A 79 3.63 -6.20 1.35
CA GLU A 79 4.84 -6.49 0.60
C GLU A 79 5.06 -7.98 0.46
N PRO A 80 5.91 -8.41 -0.48
CA PRO A 80 6.16 -9.84 -0.65
C PRO A 80 6.67 -10.55 0.59
N ASP A 81 7.31 -9.82 1.51
CA ASP A 81 7.77 -10.41 2.78
C ASP A 81 6.70 -10.32 3.88
N GLY A 82 5.53 -9.80 3.56
CA GLY A 82 4.44 -9.68 4.53
C GLY A 82 4.41 -8.37 5.30
N SER A 83 5.43 -7.53 5.18
CA SER A 83 5.42 -6.25 5.86
C SER A 83 4.41 -5.30 5.20
N LEU A 84 3.98 -4.29 5.96
CA LEU A 84 3.03 -3.32 5.46
C LEU A 84 3.73 -2.01 5.16
N SER A 85 3.41 -1.41 4.02
CA SER A 85 4.00 -0.14 3.62
C SER A 85 2.90 0.78 3.10
N ASN A 86 3.26 2.06 2.92
CA ASN A 86 2.36 3.07 2.38
C ASN A 86 1.01 3.10 3.11
N VAL A 87 1.06 3.02 4.45
CA VAL A 87 -0.14 3.02 5.26
C VAL A 87 -0.77 4.41 5.26
N GLY A 88 -2.03 4.49 4.90
CA GLY A 88 -2.74 5.76 4.87
C GLY A 88 -4.24 5.55 4.99
N VAL A 89 -4.97 6.66 5.14
CA VAL A 89 -6.41 6.60 5.25
C VAL A 89 -7.03 6.86 3.88
N ALA A 90 -7.81 5.89 3.41
CA ALA A 90 -8.52 6.04 2.15
C ALA A 90 -9.83 6.81 2.35
N ARG A 91 -10.45 6.67 3.53
CA ARG A 91 -11.68 7.38 3.84
C ARG A 91 -11.62 7.87 5.28
N LYS A 92 -11.60 9.17 5.45
CA LYS A 92 -11.48 9.81 6.75
C LYS A 92 -12.82 9.88 7.46
N VAL A 93 -12.77 9.85 8.79
CA VAL A 93 -13.97 9.97 9.61
C VAL A 93 -13.80 11.11 10.61
N PHE A 94 -12.74 11.05 11.40
CA PHE A 94 -12.50 12.01 12.47
C PHE A 94 -11.01 11.96 12.78
N PRO A 95 -10.34 13.11 12.96
CA PRO A 95 -8.87 13.10 13.03
C PRO A 95 -8.26 12.12 14.02
N SER A 96 -8.79 12.04 15.24
CA SER A 96 -8.21 11.11 16.21
C SER A 96 -8.51 9.66 15.89
N LEU A 97 -9.69 9.38 15.31
CA LEU A 97 -10.01 8.02 14.89
C LEU A 97 -9.11 7.61 13.71
N ASP A 98 -8.90 8.51 12.77
CA ASP A 98 -8.03 8.24 11.64
C ASP A 98 -6.61 7.94 12.10
N ALA A 99 -6.10 8.73 13.03
CA ALA A 99 -4.75 8.55 13.55
C ALA A 99 -4.62 7.21 14.29
N GLU A 100 -5.62 6.85 15.10
CA GLU A 100 -5.57 5.60 15.83
C GLU A 100 -5.65 4.40 14.89
N ALA A 101 -6.46 4.50 13.83
CA ALA A 101 -6.56 3.42 12.85
C ALA A 101 -5.20 3.17 12.19
N ILE A 102 -4.51 4.25 11.82
CA ILE A 102 -3.17 4.11 11.23
C ILE A 102 -2.21 3.51 12.25
N ARG A 103 -2.25 4.00 13.49
CA ARG A 103 -1.35 3.49 14.52
C ARG A 103 -1.48 1.99 14.71
N VAL A 104 -2.71 1.50 14.84
CA VAL A 104 -2.91 0.07 15.11
C VAL A 104 -2.49 -0.79 13.93
N VAL A 105 -2.74 -0.32 12.70
CA VAL A 105 -2.31 -1.07 11.52
C VAL A 105 -0.79 -1.18 11.48
N LYS A 106 -0.10 -0.10 11.84
CA LYS A 106 1.37 -0.12 11.82
C LYS A 106 1.98 -1.04 12.86
N THR A 107 1.22 -1.45 13.87
CA THR A 107 1.70 -2.38 14.89
C THR A 107 1.40 -3.83 14.56
N MET A 108 0.73 -4.10 13.47
CA MET A 108 0.38 -5.45 13.08
C MET A 108 1.61 -6.29 12.75
N PRO A 109 1.55 -7.61 13.02
CA PRO A 109 2.64 -8.50 12.60
C PRO A 109 2.64 -8.66 11.09
N LYS A 110 3.64 -9.35 10.58
CA LYS A 110 3.71 -9.59 9.14
C LYS A 110 2.52 -10.43 8.69
N TRP A 111 1.98 -10.04 7.54
CA TRP A 111 0.86 -10.73 6.92
C TRP A 111 1.37 -11.86 6.03
N LYS A 112 0.49 -12.76 5.68
CA LYS A 112 0.76 -13.66 4.58
C LYS A 112 0.64 -12.85 3.30
N PRO A 113 1.70 -12.81 2.46
CA PRO A 113 1.65 -11.99 1.26
C PRO A 113 0.69 -12.56 0.23
N GLY A 114 0.18 -11.68 -0.61
CA GLY A 114 -0.59 -12.11 -1.76
C GLY A 114 0.30 -12.80 -2.76
N LYS A 115 -0.28 -13.67 -3.56
CA LYS A 115 0.49 -14.42 -4.55
C LYS A 115 -0.19 -14.39 -5.91
N GLU A 116 0.62 -14.26 -6.93
CA GLU A 116 0.17 -14.33 -8.32
C GLU A 116 1.02 -15.39 -9.01
N LYS A 117 0.38 -16.41 -9.55
CA LYS A 117 1.09 -17.53 -10.18
C LYS A 117 2.12 -18.15 -9.24
N GLY A 118 1.74 -18.29 -7.98
CA GLY A 118 2.60 -18.91 -6.97
C GLY A 118 3.70 -18.04 -6.42
N LYS A 119 3.83 -16.78 -6.87
CA LYS A 119 4.90 -15.90 -6.43
C LYS A 119 4.37 -14.77 -5.56
N PRO A 120 5.05 -14.45 -4.46
CA PRO A 120 4.62 -13.31 -3.64
C PRO A 120 4.76 -12.01 -4.41
N VAL A 121 3.74 -11.16 -4.32
CA VAL A 121 3.73 -9.87 -5.01
C VAL A 121 3.22 -8.80 -4.06
N ARG A 122 3.39 -7.55 -4.46
CA ARG A 122 2.90 -6.40 -3.71
C ARG A 122 1.41 -6.22 -3.99
N VAL A 123 0.61 -6.12 -2.94
CA VAL A 123 -0.84 -6.01 -3.11
C VAL A 123 -1.39 -4.87 -2.29
N ASN A 124 -2.19 -4.02 -2.91
CA ASN A 124 -2.96 -3.01 -2.20
C ASN A 124 -4.09 -3.67 -1.43
N PHE A 125 -4.25 -3.28 -0.18
CA PHE A 125 -5.31 -3.82 0.66
C PHE A 125 -5.99 -2.67 1.38
N THR A 126 -7.32 -2.73 1.45
CA THR A 126 -8.10 -1.75 2.19
C THR A 126 -8.79 -2.45 3.34
N LEU A 127 -8.54 -1.97 4.55
CA LEU A 127 -9.06 -2.58 5.75
C LEU A 127 -9.97 -1.60 6.49
N PRO A 128 -11.22 -1.96 6.73
CA PRO A 128 -12.09 -1.08 7.54
C PRO A 128 -11.80 -1.30 9.03
N ILE A 129 -11.56 -0.19 9.72
CA ILE A 129 -11.38 -0.18 11.17
C ILE A 129 -12.61 0.49 11.75
N VAL A 130 -13.40 -0.27 12.51
CA VAL A 130 -14.69 0.22 13.00
C VAL A 130 -14.54 0.69 14.44
N PHE A 131 -14.96 1.94 14.68
CA PHE A 131 -15.04 2.49 16.03
C PHE A 131 -16.51 2.59 16.40
N SER A 132 -16.87 1.84 17.40
CA SER A 132 -18.25 1.81 17.87
C SER A 132 -18.24 2.09 19.35
N TYR A 133 -18.83 3.22 19.74
CA TYR A 133 -19.00 3.52 21.15
C TYR A 133 -20.40 3.15 21.56
N LYS A 134 -20.57 2.91 22.80
CA LYS A 134 -21.92 2.58 23.20
C LYS A 134 -22.04 2.31 24.65
#